data_aa1497460e5315a07f833569a5db830e
#
_entry.id   aa1497460e5315a07f833569a5db830e
#
_cell.length_a   1.000
_cell.length_b   1.000
_cell.length_c   1.000
_cell.angle_alpha   90.00
_cell.angle_beta   90.00
_cell.angle_gamma   90.00
#
_symmetry.space_group_name_H-M   'P 1'
#
loop_
_entity.id
_entity.type
_entity.pdbx_description
1 polymer ?
#
loop_
_entity_poly.entity_id
_entity_poly.type
_entity_poly.pdbx_seq_one_letter_code
_entity_poly.pdbx_strand_id
1 'polypeptide(L)'
;MDVLPSSYRLLAALPARITSRRPLPSQLRALRTSPPQWRFTNIRAISASAPKIDRSKSKLFKDADEAVADIQPGSTILSAGFGLCGVADTLIQAMKKRGPKSLHSLTAVSNNAGIEDVGGLAHLTKNGQVEKLIISFLGNNKALEKQYLSGGIEIELCPQGTLAERIRAGGAGIPAFYTPTAVDTLVAEGKVPAKFNEEGKVVGYGKKREVREFGGKRYLMEEALTGDVAIVRAARVDEAGNCVFRYTTKAFGPIMAKAARLTIVEAEEIVPIGTFDANDIDLPGIFVDRIVPSTAPKNIEVKKLREEESASTSSTTNPPSSNKISSRERIARRAAKELKHGYYCNLGVGIPTLAASFVPPSIKVWLQSENGILGMGPYPTERELDADIINAGKETVTLLPGASTFDSAESFGMIRGGHVDVSILGALQVSASGDLANYMVPGKVFKGMGGAMDLVSNPEATKVVVATEHMAKDGSSKIVGECNLPLTGARCVSTIITELCVFEVNRQRGRLTLTEMAPGVSVSQVRGATDAKFEVSPDLRSME
;
A
#
# COMPACT_ATOMS: atom_id res chain seq x y z
N MET A 1 -63.03 -3.17 2.09
CA MET A 1 -63.25 -2.71 0.72
C MET A 1 -61.93 -2.92 0.02
N ASP A 2 -61.72 -4.13 -0.48
CA ASP A 2 -61.91 -4.59 -1.87
C ASP A 2 -60.82 -4.03 -2.79
N VAL A 3 -60.01 -4.70 -3.58
CA VAL A 3 -60.15 -6.02 -4.24
C VAL A 3 -58.77 -6.39 -4.80
N LEU A 4 -58.30 -7.60 -4.63
CA LEU A 4 -57.30 -8.27 -5.48
C LEU A 4 -58.02 -8.84 -6.71
N PRO A 5 -57.33 -9.03 -7.85
CA PRO A 5 -57.32 -10.35 -8.51
C PRO A 5 -55.91 -10.80 -8.91
N SER A 6 -55.49 -11.98 -8.55
CA SER A 6 -55.66 -13.36 -9.06
C SER A 6 -55.13 -13.64 -10.46
N SER A 7 -54.17 -14.58 -10.48
CA SER A 7 -53.92 -15.65 -11.43
C SER A 7 -53.37 -15.38 -12.83
N TYR A 8 -52.22 -16.02 -13.11
CA TYR A 8 -52.11 -16.92 -14.27
C TYR A 8 -51.11 -18.07 -13.98
N ARG A 9 -51.71 -19.27 -13.86
CA ARG A 9 -51.01 -20.54 -14.10
C ARG A 9 -51.05 -20.78 -15.61
N LEU A 10 -49.95 -21.28 -16.17
CA LEU A 10 -50.00 -22.10 -17.38
C LEU A 10 -48.98 -23.23 -17.26
N LEU A 11 -49.59 -24.42 -17.35
CA LEU A 11 -48.96 -25.75 -17.37
C LEU A 11 -48.61 -26.14 -18.82
N ALA A 12 -47.61 -27.01 -18.92
CA ALA A 12 -47.41 -28.10 -19.86
C ALA A 12 -46.92 -27.77 -21.27
N ALA A 13 -45.89 -28.41 -21.77
CA ALA A 13 -45.84 -29.78 -22.25
C ALA A 13 -44.42 -30.10 -22.79
N LEU A 14 -43.87 -31.22 -22.41
CA LEU A 14 -42.79 -31.93 -23.09
C LEU A 14 -43.35 -32.68 -24.31
N PRO A 15 -42.56 -32.81 -25.39
CA PRO A 15 -42.64 -34.04 -26.19
C PRO A 15 -41.33 -34.83 -26.22
N ALA A 16 -41.56 -36.10 -26.42
CA ALA A 16 -40.68 -37.24 -26.27
C ALA A 16 -39.61 -37.38 -27.37
N ARG A 17 -38.53 -38.06 -26.93
CA ARG A 17 -37.66 -39.01 -27.64
C ARG A 17 -37.62 -38.99 -29.16
N ILE A 18 -36.41 -38.72 -29.70
CA ILE A 18 -35.95 -39.41 -30.92
C ILE A 18 -34.58 -40.03 -30.63
N THR A 19 -34.56 -41.34 -30.65
CA THR A 19 -33.37 -42.21 -30.68
C THR A 19 -32.90 -42.32 -32.12
N SER A 20 -31.67 -41.90 -32.43
CA SER A 20 -30.92 -42.49 -33.54
C SER A 20 -29.43 -42.36 -33.26
N ARG A 21 -28.83 -43.51 -32.91
CA ARG A 21 -27.38 -43.70 -32.86
C ARG A 21 -26.88 -43.82 -34.29
N ARG A 22 -25.94 -42.95 -34.70
CA ARG A 22 -24.98 -43.22 -35.78
C ARG A 22 -23.59 -43.26 -35.18
N PRO A 23 -22.74 -44.26 -35.53
CA PRO A 23 -21.38 -44.33 -35.00
C PRO A 23 -20.47 -43.31 -35.72
N LEU A 24 -19.69 -42.59 -34.98
CA LEU A 24 -18.61 -41.72 -35.44
C LEU A 24 -17.37 -42.53 -35.76
N PRO A 25 -16.56 -42.13 -36.79
CA PRO A 25 -15.37 -42.85 -37.27
C PRO A 25 -14.23 -42.86 -36.25
N SER A 26 -13.51 -43.96 -36.21
CA SER A 26 -12.42 -44.31 -35.29
C SER A 26 -11.07 -43.71 -35.67
N GLN A 27 -10.95 -42.37 -35.81
CA GLN A 27 -9.65 -41.72 -35.98
C GLN A 27 -9.54 -40.39 -35.25
N LEU A 28 -9.64 -40.41 -33.93
CA LEU A 28 -9.18 -39.38 -33.02
C LEU A 28 -8.78 -40.01 -31.67
N ARG A 29 -7.80 -40.93 -31.76
CA ARG A 29 -6.99 -41.33 -30.62
C ARG A 29 -5.66 -40.60 -30.77
N ALA A 30 -5.44 -39.63 -29.94
CA ALA A 30 -4.20 -39.15 -29.34
C ALA A 30 -4.27 -37.66 -29.15
N LEU A 31 -4.53 -37.30 -27.95
CA LEU A 31 -3.95 -36.21 -27.15
C LEU A 31 -4.84 -36.01 -25.90
N ARG A 32 -4.89 -37.05 -25.07
CA ARG A 32 -5.22 -36.84 -23.65
C ARG A 32 -3.97 -36.24 -23.02
N THR A 33 -3.78 -34.95 -23.14
CA THR A 33 -2.98 -34.21 -22.15
C THR A 33 -3.75 -34.27 -20.84
N SER A 34 -3.22 -34.98 -19.89
CA SER A 34 -3.70 -34.95 -18.50
C SER A 34 -3.84 -33.49 -18.09
N PRO A 35 -4.95 -33.07 -17.46
CA PRO A 35 -5.03 -31.74 -16.91
C PRO A 35 -3.84 -31.55 -15.96
N PRO A 36 -3.20 -30.37 -15.95
CA PRO A 36 -2.12 -30.11 -15.00
C PRO A 36 -2.67 -30.41 -13.61
N GLN A 37 -2.03 -31.36 -12.90
CA GLN A 37 -2.32 -31.58 -11.49
C GLN A 37 -1.84 -30.33 -10.76
N TRP A 38 -2.77 -29.40 -10.51
CA TRP A 38 -2.55 -28.28 -9.61
C TRP A 38 -2.30 -28.85 -8.22
N ARG A 39 -1.04 -29.10 -7.89
CA ARG A 39 -0.66 -29.27 -6.49
C ARG A 39 -0.80 -27.88 -5.86
N PHE A 40 -1.89 -27.67 -5.16
CA PHE A 40 -2.01 -26.57 -4.19
C PHE A 40 -0.99 -26.83 -3.07
N THR A 41 0.28 -26.55 -3.37
CA THR A 41 1.34 -26.58 -2.37
C THR A 41 1.26 -25.22 -1.67
N ASN A 42 0.76 -25.27 -0.43
CA ASN A 42 0.76 -24.21 0.59
C ASN A 42 -0.50 -23.33 0.73
N ILE A 43 -1.71 -23.86 0.56
CA ILE A 43 -2.63 -23.60 1.67
C ILE A 43 -2.08 -24.50 2.78
N ARG A 44 -1.23 -23.99 3.69
CA ARG A 44 -0.88 -24.72 4.91
C ARG A 44 -2.21 -25.16 5.47
N ALA A 45 -2.43 -26.48 5.48
CA ALA A 45 -3.55 -27.06 6.20
C ALA A 45 -3.54 -26.37 7.55
N ILE A 46 -4.63 -25.67 7.87
CA ILE A 46 -4.79 -24.89 9.10
C ILE A 46 -4.22 -25.77 10.19
N SER A 47 -3.07 -25.37 10.76
CA SER A 47 -2.32 -26.20 11.71
C SER A 47 -3.29 -26.72 12.78
N ALA A 48 -3.28 -28.02 13.03
CA ALA A 48 -4.12 -28.63 14.06
C ALA A 48 -3.81 -28.10 15.48
N SER A 49 -2.80 -27.25 15.63
CA SER A 49 -2.26 -26.71 16.88
C SER A 49 -2.75 -25.31 17.26
N ALA A 50 -3.66 -24.68 16.48
CA ALA A 50 -4.18 -23.38 16.88
C ALA A 50 -5.06 -23.51 18.13
N PRO A 51 -5.02 -22.48 19.03
CA PRO A 51 -5.85 -22.45 20.22
C PRO A 51 -7.32 -22.68 19.88
N LYS A 52 -7.99 -23.58 20.60
CA LYS A 52 -9.44 -23.74 20.48
C LYS A 52 -10.10 -22.53 21.14
N ILE A 53 -10.82 -21.75 20.35
CA ILE A 53 -11.58 -20.59 20.85
C ILE A 53 -12.84 -21.10 21.52
N ASP A 54 -12.93 -20.91 22.83
CA ASP A 54 -14.14 -21.18 23.61
C ASP A 54 -14.98 -19.90 23.68
N ARG A 55 -15.94 -19.81 22.77
CA ARG A 55 -16.82 -18.62 22.66
C ARG A 55 -17.85 -18.49 23.80
N SER A 56 -17.90 -19.45 24.74
CA SER A 56 -18.74 -19.34 25.95
C SER A 56 -18.10 -18.51 27.05
N LYS A 57 -16.79 -18.24 26.94
CA LYS A 57 -16.04 -17.47 27.92
C LYS A 57 -16.01 -15.98 27.57
N SER A 58 -15.76 -15.16 28.58
CA SER A 58 -15.48 -13.73 28.40
C SER A 58 -14.30 -13.53 27.45
N LYS A 59 -14.40 -12.53 26.57
CA LYS A 59 -13.29 -12.09 25.71
C LYS A 59 -12.29 -11.21 26.45
N LEU A 60 -12.65 -10.70 27.63
CA LEU A 60 -11.77 -9.84 28.43
C LEU A 60 -10.69 -10.68 29.09
N PHE A 61 -9.45 -10.32 28.84
CA PHE A 61 -8.26 -10.89 29.47
C PHE A 61 -7.70 -9.86 30.46
N LYS A 62 -7.08 -10.35 31.53
CA LYS A 62 -6.52 -9.52 32.57
C LYS A 62 -5.44 -8.59 32.03
N ASP A 63 -4.55 -9.13 31.22
CA ASP A 63 -3.42 -8.41 30.65
C ASP A 63 -2.92 -9.06 29.33
N ALA A 64 -1.98 -8.41 28.69
CA ALA A 64 -1.42 -8.86 27.43
C ALA A 64 -0.57 -10.13 27.59
N ASP A 65 0.09 -10.34 28.73
CA ASP A 65 0.92 -11.54 28.99
C ASP A 65 0.02 -12.80 28.97
N GLU A 66 -1.14 -12.73 29.62
CA GLU A 66 -2.13 -13.80 29.57
C GLU A 66 -2.68 -14.03 28.15
N ALA A 67 -3.02 -12.94 27.47
CA ALA A 67 -3.63 -13.01 26.14
C ALA A 67 -2.73 -13.60 25.05
N VAL A 68 -1.41 -13.50 25.20
CA VAL A 68 -0.44 -14.03 24.22
C VAL A 68 0.23 -15.33 24.67
N ALA A 69 -0.10 -15.86 25.86
CA ALA A 69 0.63 -16.95 26.50
C ALA A 69 0.67 -18.25 25.67
N ASP A 70 -0.38 -18.57 24.96
CA ASP A 70 -0.57 -19.80 24.19
C ASP A 70 -0.23 -19.67 22.68
N ILE A 71 0.25 -18.52 22.21
CA ILE A 71 0.73 -18.36 20.84
C ILE A 71 1.91 -19.31 20.63
N GLN A 72 1.85 -20.13 19.58
CA GLN A 72 2.82 -21.19 19.33
C GLN A 72 4.01 -20.69 18.49
N PRO A 73 5.21 -21.26 18.66
CA PRO A 73 6.29 -21.10 17.70
C PRO A 73 5.86 -21.46 16.28
N GLY A 74 6.44 -20.78 15.28
CA GLY A 74 6.09 -20.97 13.87
C GLY A 74 4.76 -20.33 13.44
N SER A 75 4.03 -19.66 14.34
CA SER A 75 2.77 -18.98 14.01
C SER A 75 2.98 -17.83 13.01
N THR A 76 1.97 -17.63 12.15
CA THR A 76 1.85 -16.45 11.30
C THR A 76 1.09 -15.35 12.03
N ILE A 77 1.76 -14.24 12.31
CA ILE A 77 1.22 -13.08 13.03
C ILE A 77 0.84 -11.98 12.04
N LEU A 78 -0.42 -11.59 12.00
CA LEU A 78 -0.88 -10.40 11.30
C LEU A 78 -0.82 -9.22 12.28
N SER A 79 0.14 -8.32 12.09
CA SER A 79 0.36 -7.15 12.96
C SER A 79 -0.18 -5.90 12.30
N ALA A 80 -1.30 -5.39 12.79
CA ALA A 80 -1.94 -4.18 12.28
C ALA A 80 -1.08 -2.92 12.53
N GLY A 81 -1.43 -1.86 11.82
CA GLY A 81 -0.78 -0.55 11.87
C GLY A 81 -0.24 -0.11 10.52
N PHE A 82 0.09 1.18 10.46
CA PHE A 82 0.78 1.82 9.34
C PHE A 82 1.89 2.71 9.91
N GLY A 83 3.15 2.42 9.62
CA GLY A 83 4.24 2.99 10.42
C GLY A 83 4.09 2.58 11.88
N LEU A 84 4.07 3.54 12.77
CA LEU A 84 3.79 3.33 14.20
C LEU A 84 2.32 3.62 14.58
N CYS A 85 1.51 4.16 13.67
CA CYS A 85 0.11 4.46 13.91
C CYS A 85 -0.74 3.18 13.93
N GLY A 86 -1.55 2.98 14.96
CA GLY A 86 -2.44 1.83 15.12
C GLY A 86 -1.73 0.51 15.42
N VAL A 87 -0.48 0.53 15.85
CA VAL A 87 0.30 -0.66 16.24
C VAL A 87 -0.09 -1.10 17.65
N ALA A 88 -0.28 -2.42 17.83
CA ALA A 88 -0.60 -3.04 19.12
C ALA A 88 0.67 -3.29 19.95
N ASP A 89 1.34 -2.22 20.37
CA ASP A 89 2.65 -2.31 21.03
C ASP A 89 2.60 -3.01 22.40
N THR A 90 1.49 -2.92 23.14
CA THR A 90 1.30 -3.66 24.41
C THR A 90 1.40 -5.17 24.16
N LEU A 91 0.73 -5.66 23.12
CA LEU A 91 0.77 -7.09 22.74
C LEU A 91 2.15 -7.48 22.20
N ILE A 92 2.79 -6.62 21.41
CA ILE A 92 4.15 -6.87 20.89
C ILE A 92 5.16 -6.97 22.05
N GLN A 93 5.09 -6.11 23.06
CA GLN A 93 5.96 -6.18 24.23
C GLN A 93 5.72 -7.47 25.04
N ALA A 94 4.48 -7.90 25.22
CA ALA A 94 4.16 -9.17 25.86
C ALA A 94 4.74 -10.37 25.08
N MET A 95 4.63 -10.38 23.75
CA MET A 95 5.25 -11.40 22.90
C MET A 95 6.80 -11.36 23.01
N LYS A 96 7.41 -10.17 23.00
CA LYS A 96 8.85 -9.99 23.19
C LYS A 96 9.32 -10.58 24.53
N LYS A 97 8.59 -10.34 25.62
CA LYS A 97 8.89 -10.83 26.97
C LYS A 97 8.94 -12.36 27.05
N ARG A 98 8.16 -13.07 26.24
CA ARG A 98 8.24 -14.54 26.13
C ARG A 98 9.60 -15.02 25.64
N GLY A 99 10.29 -14.21 24.86
CA GLY A 99 11.64 -14.46 24.35
C GLY A 99 11.76 -15.56 23.30
N PRO A 100 12.91 -15.64 22.61
CA PRO A 100 13.10 -16.54 21.46
C PRO A 100 13.20 -18.02 21.84
N LYS A 101 13.39 -18.36 23.13
CA LYS A 101 13.36 -19.75 23.59
C LYS A 101 11.94 -20.33 23.62
N SER A 102 10.92 -19.50 23.83
CA SER A 102 9.53 -19.90 24.01
C SER A 102 8.67 -19.52 22.80
N LEU A 103 9.02 -18.45 22.09
CA LEU A 103 8.26 -17.95 20.94
C LEU A 103 9.23 -17.56 19.84
N HIS A 104 9.38 -18.40 18.81
CA HIS A 104 10.35 -18.25 17.73
C HIS A 104 9.80 -18.70 16.38
N SER A 105 10.60 -18.56 15.31
CA SER A 105 10.27 -18.95 13.94
C SER A 105 8.96 -18.34 13.43
N LEU A 106 8.61 -17.14 13.93
CA LEU A 106 7.40 -16.47 13.53
C LEU A 106 7.50 -15.98 12.09
N THR A 107 6.40 -16.12 11.35
CA THR A 107 6.16 -15.33 10.14
C THR A 107 5.33 -14.12 10.53
N ALA A 108 5.82 -12.90 10.32
CA ALA A 108 5.06 -11.71 10.64
C ALA A 108 4.66 -10.95 9.37
N VAL A 109 3.42 -10.50 9.33
CA VAL A 109 2.81 -9.77 8.22
C VAL A 109 2.41 -8.39 8.70
N SER A 110 2.89 -7.34 8.04
CA SER A 110 2.54 -5.97 8.37
C SER A 110 2.80 -5.03 7.17
N ASN A 111 2.37 -3.79 7.27
CA ASN A 111 2.77 -2.73 6.34
C ASN A 111 4.30 -2.56 6.32
N ASN A 112 4.90 -2.43 7.52
CA ASN A 112 6.35 -2.38 7.75
C ASN A 112 6.71 -3.07 9.08
N ALA A 113 8.00 -3.09 9.40
CA ALA A 113 8.48 -3.73 10.63
C ALA A 113 8.60 -2.80 11.84
N GLY A 114 8.16 -1.52 11.73
CA GLY A 114 8.37 -0.54 12.79
C GLY A 114 9.80 0.02 12.83
N ILE A 115 10.12 0.70 13.93
CA ILE A 115 11.41 1.37 14.12
C ILE A 115 12.13 0.75 15.33
N GLU A 116 13.42 0.45 15.16
CA GLU A 116 14.26 -0.10 16.22
C GLU A 116 14.21 0.76 17.49
N ASP A 117 14.02 0.09 18.62
CA ASP A 117 13.93 0.67 19.96
C ASP A 117 12.77 1.68 20.18
N VAL A 118 11.91 1.88 19.18
CA VAL A 118 10.76 2.80 19.29
C VAL A 118 9.43 2.04 19.33
N GLY A 119 9.17 1.11 18.40
CA GLY A 119 7.91 0.39 18.38
C GLY A 119 7.72 -0.55 17.19
N GLY A 120 6.62 -1.30 17.25
CA GLY A 120 6.23 -2.25 16.22
C GLY A 120 7.02 -3.55 16.22
N LEU A 121 6.93 -4.29 15.12
CA LEU A 121 7.59 -5.60 14.95
C LEU A 121 9.11 -5.55 15.08
N ALA A 122 9.73 -4.34 15.05
CA ALA A 122 11.16 -4.17 15.27
C ALA A 122 11.64 -4.79 16.59
N HIS A 123 10.79 -4.79 17.62
CA HIS A 123 11.09 -5.45 18.89
C HIS A 123 11.23 -6.97 18.76
N LEU A 124 10.42 -7.61 17.94
CA LEU A 124 10.45 -9.07 17.74
C LEU A 124 11.55 -9.50 16.78
N THR A 125 11.82 -8.71 15.71
CA THR A 125 12.91 -8.97 14.76
C THR A 125 14.26 -8.84 15.43
N LYS A 126 14.48 -7.76 16.22
CA LYS A 126 15.70 -7.56 17.00
C LYS A 126 15.94 -8.68 18.02
N ASN A 127 14.87 -9.20 18.62
CA ASN A 127 14.93 -10.27 19.60
C ASN A 127 15.08 -11.68 19.00
N GLY A 128 15.14 -11.80 17.65
CA GLY A 128 15.32 -13.08 16.95
C GLY A 128 14.08 -14.01 16.98
N GLN A 129 12.91 -13.47 17.22
CA GLN A 129 11.65 -14.24 17.27
C GLN A 129 11.00 -14.41 15.88
N VAL A 130 11.31 -13.53 14.93
CA VAL A 130 10.77 -13.51 13.56
C VAL A 130 11.79 -14.09 12.60
N GLU A 131 11.40 -15.13 11.87
CA GLU A 131 12.21 -15.78 10.83
C GLU A 131 11.88 -15.22 9.44
N LYS A 132 10.59 -14.87 9.21
CA LYS A 132 10.13 -14.33 7.93
C LYS A 132 9.23 -13.13 8.15
N LEU A 133 9.44 -12.08 7.33
CA LEU A 133 8.54 -10.94 7.20
C LEU A 133 7.85 -10.95 5.83
N ILE A 134 6.57 -10.60 5.81
CA ILE A 134 5.82 -10.24 4.60
C ILE A 134 5.37 -8.79 4.78
N ILE A 135 6.02 -7.88 4.06
CA ILE A 135 5.85 -6.42 4.22
C ILE A 135 5.89 -5.72 2.87
N SER A 136 5.41 -4.48 2.81
CA SER A 136 5.53 -3.66 1.60
C SER A 136 6.73 -2.72 1.63
N PHE A 137 7.23 -2.41 2.83
CA PHE A 137 8.26 -1.40 3.01
C PHE A 137 9.11 -1.69 4.27
N LEU A 138 10.44 -1.70 4.15
CA LEU A 138 11.36 -1.92 5.28
C LEU A 138 11.38 -0.73 6.26
N GLY A 139 11.05 0.47 5.78
CA GLY A 139 11.09 1.68 6.58
C GLY A 139 12.51 2.23 6.79
N ASN A 140 12.68 2.96 7.88
CA ASN A 140 13.98 3.49 8.32
C ASN A 140 14.66 2.58 9.37
N ASN A 141 14.40 1.26 9.30
CA ASN A 141 14.93 0.28 10.24
C ASN A 141 16.26 -0.28 9.74
N LYS A 142 17.37 0.37 10.10
CA LYS A 142 18.73 -0.02 9.69
C LYS A 142 19.15 -1.39 10.24
N ALA A 143 18.68 -1.78 11.42
CA ALA A 143 18.97 -3.08 11.97
C ALA A 143 18.33 -4.19 11.14
N LEU A 144 17.07 -4.01 10.72
CA LEU A 144 16.38 -4.93 9.83
C LEU A 144 17.08 -5.02 8.46
N GLU A 145 17.50 -3.88 7.89
CA GLU A 145 18.26 -3.85 6.64
C GLU A 145 19.54 -4.71 6.75
N LYS A 146 20.28 -4.57 7.87
CA LYS A 146 21.47 -5.37 8.14
C LYS A 146 21.14 -6.86 8.29
N GLN A 147 20.12 -7.21 9.07
CA GLN A 147 19.67 -8.60 9.24
C GLN A 147 19.29 -9.24 7.91
N TYR A 148 18.58 -8.52 7.06
CA TYR A 148 18.17 -9.00 5.74
C TYR A 148 19.35 -9.28 4.83
N LEU A 149 20.28 -8.34 4.70
CA LEU A 149 21.45 -8.47 3.83
C LEU A 149 22.46 -9.52 4.32
N SER A 150 22.51 -9.82 5.63
CA SER A 150 23.37 -10.85 6.22
C SER A 150 22.70 -12.23 6.33
N GLY A 151 21.50 -12.41 5.76
CA GLY A 151 20.80 -13.70 5.78
C GLY A 151 20.08 -14.03 7.08
N GLY A 152 20.08 -13.11 8.06
CA GLY A 152 19.46 -13.33 9.38
C GLY A 152 17.94 -13.35 9.37
N ILE A 153 17.29 -12.87 8.30
CA ILE A 153 15.84 -12.88 8.15
C ILE A 153 15.42 -13.01 6.67
N GLU A 154 14.31 -13.69 6.41
CA GLU A 154 13.68 -13.71 5.09
C GLU A 154 12.66 -12.57 4.98
N ILE A 155 12.67 -11.83 3.86
CA ILE A 155 11.68 -10.76 3.62
C ILE A 155 11.01 -10.97 2.27
N GLU A 156 9.71 -11.24 2.29
CA GLU A 156 8.84 -11.19 1.11
C GLU A 156 8.29 -9.78 0.97
N LEU A 157 8.76 -9.06 -0.06
CA LEU A 157 8.22 -7.73 -0.39
C LEU A 157 7.02 -7.86 -1.30
N CYS A 158 5.93 -7.19 -0.91
CA CYS A 158 4.65 -7.22 -1.61
C CYS A 158 4.16 -5.78 -1.84
N PRO A 159 3.65 -5.41 -3.03
CA PRO A 159 3.02 -4.11 -3.22
C PRO A 159 1.92 -3.90 -2.18
N GLN A 160 1.81 -2.68 -1.66
CA GLN A 160 1.01 -2.45 -0.45
C GLN A 160 -0.48 -2.69 -0.66
N GLY A 161 -1.04 -2.26 -1.80
CA GLY A 161 -2.42 -2.55 -2.12
C GLY A 161 -2.66 -4.03 -2.40
N THR A 162 -1.68 -4.72 -2.99
CA THR A 162 -1.71 -6.17 -3.14
C THR A 162 -1.69 -6.87 -1.77
N LEU A 163 -0.84 -6.42 -0.84
CA LEU A 163 -0.80 -6.96 0.53
C LEU A 163 -2.17 -6.80 1.23
N ALA A 164 -2.76 -5.61 1.16
CA ALA A 164 -4.07 -5.32 1.75
C ALA A 164 -5.17 -6.23 1.15
N GLU A 165 -5.18 -6.39 -0.18
CA GLU A 165 -6.17 -7.23 -0.87
C GLU A 165 -5.96 -8.73 -0.61
N ARG A 166 -4.72 -9.21 -0.52
CA ARG A 166 -4.41 -10.60 -0.12
C ARG A 166 -4.98 -10.93 1.27
N ILE A 167 -4.84 -10.00 2.22
CA ILE A 167 -5.38 -10.14 3.58
C ILE A 167 -6.91 -10.07 3.53
N ARG A 168 -7.50 -9.08 2.83
CA ARG A 168 -8.95 -8.95 2.70
C ARG A 168 -9.58 -10.21 2.08
N ALA A 169 -8.98 -10.71 0.99
CA ALA A 169 -9.43 -11.94 0.34
C ALA A 169 -9.37 -13.15 1.28
N GLY A 170 -8.28 -13.28 2.06
CA GLY A 170 -8.13 -14.33 3.05
C GLY A 170 -9.23 -14.30 4.11
N GLY A 171 -9.54 -13.12 4.64
CA GLY A 171 -10.62 -12.93 5.61
C GLY A 171 -12.03 -13.17 5.04
N ALA A 172 -12.19 -13.05 3.73
CA ALA A 172 -13.45 -13.30 3.02
C ALA A 172 -13.59 -14.75 2.49
N GLY A 173 -12.59 -15.62 2.72
CA GLY A 173 -12.60 -16.99 2.20
C GLY A 173 -12.35 -17.09 0.69
N ILE A 174 -11.79 -16.04 0.07
CA ILE A 174 -11.44 -15.99 -1.35
C ILE A 174 -10.00 -16.48 -1.48
N PRO A 175 -9.71 -17.57 -2.20
CA PRO A 175 -8.38 -18.19 -2.21
C PRO A 175 -7.34 -17.40 -3.02
N ALA A 176 -7.76 -16.67 -4.04
CA ALA A 176 -6.91 -15.88 -4.93
C ALA A 176 -7.73 -14.84 -5.68
N PHE A 177 -7.06 -13.82 -6.21
CA PHE A 177 -7.65 -12.78 -7.06
C PHE A 177 -6.68 -12.34 -8.14
N TYR A 178 -7.17 -11.59 -9.12
CA TYR A 178 -6.36 -10.98 -10.16
C TYR A 178 -6.25 -9.48 -9.97
N THR A 179 -5.02 -8.94 -10.09
CA THR A 179 -4.73 -7.51 -9.93
C THR A 179 -3.89 -6.99 -11.09
N PRO A 180 -4.11 -5.74 -11.56
CA PRO A 180 -3.25 -5.11 -12.56
C PRO A 180 -1.89 -4.68 -11.99
N THR A 181 -1.76 -4.62 -10.67
CA THR A 181 -0.55 -4.18 -9.95
C THR A 181 0.64 -5.09 -10.27
N ALA A 182 1.79 -4.48 -10.55
CA ALA A 182 3.08 -5.15 -10.75
C ALA A 182 3.18 -6.04 -12.01
N VAL A 183 2.24 -5.96 -12.95
CA VAL A 183 2.38 -6.59 -14.27
C VAL A 183 3.67 -6.08 -14.95
N ASP A 184 4.43 -6.97 -15.62
CA ASP A 184 5.70 -6.67 -16.30
C ASP A 184 6.81 -6.12 -15.38
N THR A 185 6.81 -6.55 -14.11
CA THR A 185 7.86 -6.19 -13.14
C THR A 185 8.53 -7.44 -12.56
N LEU A 186 9.60 -7.25 -11.79
CA LEU A 186 10.27 -8.36 -11.08
C LEU A 186 9.34 -9.12 -10.12
N VAL A 187 8.26 -8.50 -9.65
CA VAL A 187 7.24 -9.18 -8.82
C VAL A 187 6.51 -10.25 -9.62
N ALA A 188 6.09 -9.92 -10.85
CA ALA A 188 5.45 -10.89 -11.76
C ALA A 188 6.36 -12.08 -12.07
N GLU A 189 7.64 -11.79 -12.29
CA GLU A 189 8.65 -12.79 -12.63
C GLU A 189 9.11 -13.64 -11.44
N GLY A 190 8.77 -13.23 -10.20
CA GLY A 190 9.26 -13.85 -8.98
C GLY A 190 10.74 -13.62 -8.73
N LYS A 191 11.31 -12.52 -9.22
CA LYS A 191 12.74 -12.19 -9.15
C LYS A 191 13.10 -11.13 -8.10
N VAL A 192 12.14 -10.73 -7.24
CA VAL A 192 12.46 -9.88 -6.10
C VAL A 192 13.23 -10.69 -5.08
N PRO A 193 14.45 -10.28 -4.67
CA PRO A 193 15.21 -10.95 -3.62
C PRO A 193 14.37 -11.11 -2.35
N ALA A 194 14.38 -12.30 -1.74
CA ALA A 194 13.67 -12.60 -0.51
C ALA A 194 14.61 -13.06 0.60
N LYS A 195 15.71 -13.71 0.27
CA LYS A 195 16.69 -14.21 1.24
C LYS A 195 18.10 -14.06 0.73
N PHE A 196 19.00 -13.63 1.61
CA PHE A 196 20.44 -13.58 1.39
C PHE A 196 21.14 -14.64 2.24
N ASN A 197 22.37 -14.99 1.91
CA ASN A 197 23.25 -15.74 2.79
C ASN A 197 24.16 -14.78 3.58
N GLU A 198 25.00 -15.33 4.46
CA GLU A 198 25.96 -14.56 5.29
C GLU A 198 26.96 -13.74 4.47
N GLU A 199 27.22 -14.16 3.21
CA GLU A 199 28.12 -13.49 2.28
C GLU A 199 27.42 -12.36 1.49
N GLY A 200 26.13 -12.10 1.75
CA GLY A 200 25.33 -11.09 1.05
C GLY A 200 24.89 -11.48 -0.36
N LYS A 201 24.96 -12.77 -0.74
CA LYS A 201 24.45 -13.28 -2.01
C LYS A 201 22.99 -13.67 -1.87
N VAL A 202 22.18 -13.38 -2.90
CA VAL A 202 20.78 -13.79 -2.95
C VAL A 202 20.70 -15.31 -3.10
N VAL A 203 20.03 -15.97 -2.18
CA VAL A 203 19.78 -17.43 -2.17
C VAL A 203 18.30 -17.79 -2.26
N GLY A 204 17.41 -16.82 -2.12
CA GLY A 204 15.96 -17.00 -2.26
C GLY A 204 15.31 -15.80 -2.96
N TYR A 205 14.33 -16.09 -3.78
CA TYR A 205 13.56 -15.10 -4.53
C TYR A 205 12.07 -15.23 -4.23
N GLY A 206 11.32 -14.22 -4.61
CA GLY A 206 9.87 -14.25 -4.60
C GLY A 206 9.30 -15.36 -5.52
N LYS A 207 8.00 -15.57 -5.42
CA LYS A 207 7.28 -16.58 -6.22
C LYS A 207 6.85 -15.97 -7.56
N LYS A 208 7.06 -16.67 -8.68
CA LYS A 208 6.52 -16.27 -9.99
C LYS A 208 5.00 -16.32 -9.95
N ARG A 209 4.33 -15.29 -10.53
CA ARG A 209 2.87 -15.16 -10.58
C ARG A 209 2.33 -15.62 -11.93
N GLU A 210 1.13 -16.20 -11.93
CA GLU A 210 0.38 -16.42 -13.15
C GLU A 210 -0.08 -15.07 -13.71
N VAL A 211 0.03 -14.91 -15.03
CA VAL A 211 -0.50 -13.75 -15.75
C VAL A 211 -1.68 -14.20 -16.60
N ARG A 212 -2.79 -13.50 -16.51
CA ARG A 212 -3.98 -13.73 -17.33
C ARG A 212 -4.50 -12.43 -17.92
N GLU A 213 -5.07 -12.51 -19.09
CA GLU A 213 -5.69 -11.38 -19.78
C GLU A 213 -7.21 -11.40 -19.59
N PHE A 214 -7.79 -10.23 -19.26
CA PHE A 214 -9.22 -9.98 -19.19
C PHE A 214 -9.53 -8.66 -19.89
N GLY A 215 -10.42 -8.68 -20.89
CA GLY A 215 -10.82 -7.47 -21.61
C GLY A 215 -9.65 -6.71 -22.25
N GLY A 216 -8.63 -7.42 -22.74
CA GLY A 216 -7.43 -6.82 -23.35
C GLY A 216 -6.41 -6.26 -22.35
N LYS A 217 -6.63 -6.43 -21.03
CA LYS A 217 -5.69 -6.03 -19.97
C LYS A 217 -5.10 -7.25 -19.29
N ARG A 218 -3.81 -7.15 -18.95
CA ARG A 218 -3.08 -8.20 -18.24
C ARG A 218 -3.15 -8.00 -16.74
N TYR A 219 -3.29 -9.12 -16.02
CA TYR A 219 -3.42 -9.15 -14.56
C TYR A 219 -2.54 -10.25 -13.99
N LEU A 220 -2.06 -10.04 -12.76
CA LEU A 220 -1.37 -11.06 -11.97
C LEU A 220 -2.36 -11.75 -11.04
N MET A 221 -2.24 -13.07 -10.92
CA MET A 221 -2.90 -13.82 -9.85
C MET A 221 -2.10 -13.68 -8.56
N GLU A 222 -2.75 -13.24 -7.50
CA GLU A 222 -2.20 -13.21 -6.15
C GLU A 222 -3.01 -14.13 -5.23
N GLU A 223 -2.31 -14.98 -4.48
CA GLU A 223 -2.91 -15.87 -3.48
C GLU A 223 -3.30 -15.06 -2.24
N ALA A 224 -4.43 -15.39 -1.65
CA ALA A 224 -4.87 -14.80 -0.39
C ALA A 224 -3.87 -15.06 0.76
N LEU A 225 -3.92 -14.22 1.78
CA LEU A 225 -3.07 -14.32 2.95
C LEU A 225 -3.94 -14.38 4.21
N THR A 226 -3.70 -15.42 5.03
CA THR A 226 -4.32 -15.57 6.34
C THR A 226 -3.25 -15.74 7.41
N GLY A 227 -3.61 -15.49 8.68
CA GLY A 227 -2.72 -15.68 9.81
C GLY A 227 -3.27 -16.61 10.87
N ASP A 228 -2.40 -17.12 11.75
CA ASP A 228 -2.80 -17.84 12.93
C ASP A 228 -3.32 -16.88 14.00
N VAL A 229 -2.66 -15.71 14.15
CA VAL A 229 -3.00 -14.67 15.12
C VAL A 229 -2.98 -13.30 14.47
N ALA A 230 -4.00 -12.49 14.71
CA ALA A 230 -3.98 -11.05 14.46
C ALA A 230 -3.82 -10.29 15.78
N ILE A 231 -2.92 -9.33 15.80
CA ILE A 231 -2.78 -8.35 16.88
C ILE A 231 -3.16 -6.98 16.35
N VAL A 232 -4.18 -6.39 16.96
CA VAL A 232 -4.85 -5.18 16.47
C VAL A 232 -5.01 -4.18 17.61
N ARG A 233 -4.82 -2.89 17.36
CA ARG A 233 -5.13 -1.81 18.32
C ARG A 233 -6.37 -1.08 17.86
N ALA A 234 -7.34 -0.90 18.76
CA ALA A 234 -8.57 -0.16 18.52
C ALA A 234 -8.76 0.95 19.57
N ALA A 235 -9.39 2.05 19.18
CA ALA A 235 -9.62 3.17 20.07
C ALA A 235 -10.63 2.82 21.15
N ARG A 236 -11.76 2.19 20.78
CA ARG A 236 -12.76 1.71 21.74
C ARG A 236 -13.23 0.31 21.36
N VAL A 237 -13.43 -0.53 22.37
CA VAL A 237 -13.91 -1.91 22.20
C VAL A 237 -14.96 -2.19 23.26
N ASP A 238 -16.11 -2.75 22.85
CA ASP A 238 -17.08 -3.21 23.84
C ASP A 238 -16.77 -4.64 24.32
N GLU A 239 -17.40 -5.08 25.39
CA GLU A 239 -17.16 -6.40 25.97
C GLU A 239 -17.57 -7.56 25.05
N ALA A 240 -18.41 -7.31 24.02
CA ALA A 240 -18.74 -8.27 22.96
C ALA A 240 -17.67 -8.34 21.88
N GLY A 241 -16.70 -7.41 21.88
CA GLY A 241 -15.60 -7.32 20.92
C GLY A 241 -15.89 -6.44 19.71
N ASN A 242 -16.98 -5.68 19.70
CA ASN A 242 -17.18 -4.68 18.66
C ASN A 242 -16.15 -3.57 18.81
N CYS A 243 -15.47 -3.21 17.71
CA CYS A 243 -14.40 -2.22 17.74
C CYS A 243 -14.74 -0.99 16.91
N VAL A 244 -14.33 0.17 17.45
CA VAL A 244 -14.29 1.45 16.75
C VAL A 244 -12.83 1.89 16.66
N PHE A 245 -12.38 2.11 15.43
CA PHE A 245 -11.04 2.63 15.15
C PHE A 245 -11.11 4.14 15.00
N ARG A 246 -9.95 4.79 15.17
CA ARG A 246 -9.87 6.23 15.06
C ARG A 246 -8.98 6.61 13.87
N TYR A 247 -9.56 7.34 12.92
CA TYR A 247 -8.88 7.88 11.75
C TYR A 247 -7.98 6.85 11.02
N THR A 248 -6.68 7.14 10.87
CA THR A 248 -5.75 6.30 10.09
C THR A 248 -5.32 5.01 10.80
N THR A 249 -5.72 4.81 12.06
CA THR A 249 -5.54 3.51 12.74
C THR A 249 -6.37 2.40 12.10
N LYS A 250 -7.38 2.73 11.28
CA LYS A 250 -8.15 1.77 10.48
C LYS A 250 -7.29 0.99 9.48
N ALA A 251 -6.22 1.57 8.96
CA ALA A 251 -5.44 1.10 7.80
C ALA A 251 -5.46 -0.43 7.58
N PHE A 252 -4.88 -1.22 8.47
CA PHE A 252 -4.84 -2.68 8.37
C PHE A 252 -5.65 -3.41 9.45
N GLY A 253 -6.09 -2.70 10.49
CA GLY A 253 -6.77 -3.30 11.66
C GLY A 253 -7.96 -4.20 11.29
N PRO A 254 -9.02 -3.67 10.67
CA PRO A 254 -10.22 -4.44 10.35
C PRO A 254 -9.97 -5.62 9.41
N ILE A 255 -9.11 -5.46 8.40
CA ILE A 255 -8.86 -6.53 7.42
C ILE A 255 -8.03 -7.67 8.03
N MET A 256 -7.04 -7.37 8.87
CA MET A 256 -6.21 -8.36 9.54
C MET A 256 -6.99 -9.16 10.57
N ALA A 257 -7.85 -8.50 11.35
CA ALA A 257 -8.73 -9.17 12.31
C ALA A 257 -9.64 -10.21 11.63
N LYS A 258 -10.12 -9.92 10.43
CA LYS A 258 -10.98 -10.82 9.65
C LYS A 258 -10.21 -12.02 9.05
N ALA A 259 -8.89 -11.89 8.88
CA ALA A 259 -8.06 -12.86 8.18
C ALA A 259 -7.28 -13.81 9.11
N ALA A 260 -7.43 -13.69 10.42
CA ALA A 260 -6.77 -14.55 11.39
C ALA A 260 -7.73 -15.54 12.02
N ARG A 261 -7.15 -16.63 12.57
CA ARG A 261 -7.89 -17.64 13.34
C ARG A 261 -8.15 -17.20 14.77
N LEU A 262 -7.21 -16.43 15.35
CA LEU A 262 -7.31 -15.85 16.67
C LEU A 262 -7.02 -14.35 16.53
N THR A 263 -7.95 -13.51 16.96
CA THR A 263 -7.76 -12.05 16.98
C THR A 263 -7.69 -11.55 18.41
N ILE A 264 -6.58 -10.88 18.72
CA ILE A 264 -6.36 -10.22 20.02
C ILE A 264 -6.38 -8.71 19.78
N VAL A 265 -7.28 -8.02 20.47
CA VAL A 265 -7.43 -6.57 20.37
C VAL A 265 -6.87 -5.90 21.62
N GLU A 266 -5.92 -4.99 21.40
CA GLU A 266 -5.45 -4.01 22.37
C GLU A 266 -6.40 -2.81 22.33
N ALA A 267 -7.20 -2.60 23.38
CA ALA A 267 -8.21 -1.56 23.48
C ALA A 267 -7.67 -0.35 24.26
N GLU A 268 -7.76 0.86 23.68
CA GLU A 268 -7.42 2.08 24.42
C GLU A 268 -8.48 2.38 25.47
N GLU A 269 -9.74 2.06 25.16
CA GLU A 269 -10.87 2.14 26.09
C GLU A 269 -11.76 0.90 25.91
N ILE A 270 -12.09 0.23 27.01
CA ILE A 270 -13.07 -0.85 27.05
C ILE A 270 -14.39 -0.29 27.59
N VAL A 271 -15.47 -0.48 26.84
CA VAL A 271 -16.78 0.08 27.13
C VAL A 271 -17.85 -1.00 27.27
N PRO A 272 -18.96 -0.74 27.98
CA PRO A 272 -20.08 -1.67 28.09
C PRO A 272 -20.73 -1.96 26.73
N ILE A 273 -21.32 -3.15 26.60
CA ILE A 273 -22.14 -3.53 25.42
C ILE A 273 -23.30 -2.53 25.29
N GLY A 274 -23.56 -2.08 24.05
CA GLY A 274 -24.61 -1.11 23.73
C GLY A 274 -24.15 0.36 23.79
N THR A 275 -22.87 0.61 24.05
CA THR A 275 -22.29 1.98 23.98
C THR A 275 -22.21 2.52 22.55
N PHE A 276 -22.00 1.65 21.56
CA PHE A 276 -21.87 2.05 20.16
C PHE A 276 -23.21 2.08 19.44
N ASP A 277 -23.40 3.06 18.55
CA ASP A 277 -24.40 2.93 17.49
C ASP A 277 -23.96 1.81 16.54
N ALA A 278 -24.91 1.04 16.03
CA ALA A 278 -24.62 -0.07 15.12
C ALA A 278 -23.91 0.36 13.83
N ASN A 279 -24.11 1.61 13.39
CA ASN A 279 -23.49 2.18 12.21
C ASN A 279 -22.02 2.60 12.45
N ASP A 280 -21.61 2.80 13.70
CA ASP A 280 -20.27 3.25 14.07
C ASP A 280 -19.29 2.09 14.27
N ILE A 281 -19.76 0.84 14.26
CA ILE A 281 -18.92 -0.34 14.47
C ILE A 281 -18.12 -0.63 13.21
N ASP A 282 -16.80 -0.38 13.25
CA ASP A 282 -15.87 -0.67 12.15
C ASP A 282 -15.54 -2.17 12.03
N LEU A 283 -15.47 -2.88 13.18
CA LEU A 283 -15.19 -4.32 13.22
C LEU A 283 -16.18 -5.00 14.16
N PRO A 284 -17.09 -5.83 13.63
CA PRO A 284 -18.01 -6.62 14.46
C PRO A 284 -17.29 -7.62 15.36
N GLY A 285 -17.78 -7.78 16.58
CA GLY A 285 -17.21 -8.65 17.61
C GLY A 285 -17.06 -10.12 17.25
N ILE A 286 -17.74 -10.59 16.19
CA ILE A 286 -17.58 -11.97 15.69
C ILE A 286 -16.15 -12.30 15.27
N PHE A 287 -15.34 -11.27 14.90
CA PHE A 287 -13.96 -11.40 14.48
C PHE A 287 -12.95 -11.19 15.63
N VAL A 288 -13.41 -10.94 16.85
CA VAL A 288 -12.55 -10.66 18.01
C VAL A 288 -12.70 -11.77 19.04
N ASP A 289 -11.58 -12.31 19.49
CA ASP A 289 -11.56 -13.44 20.44
C ASP A 289 -11.04 -13.01 21.82
N ARG A 290 -10.08 -12.07 21.88
CA ARG A 290 -9.48 -11.58 23.11
C ARG A 290 -9.37 -10.06 23.12
N ILE A 291 -9.60 -9.46 24.26
CA ILE A 291 -9.53 -8.02 24.48
C ILE A 291 -8.64 -7.77 25.68
N VAL A 292 -7.66 -6.90 25.54
CA VAL A 292 -6.77 -6.44 26.62
C VAL A 292 -6.71 -4.92 26.67
N PRO A 293 -6.54 -4.31 27.84
CA PRO A 293 -6.32 -2.87 27.92
C PRO A 293 -4.97 -2.49 27.32
N SER A 294 -4.94 -1.39 26.59
CA SER A 294 -3.71 -0.79 26.06
C SER A 294 -2.94 -0.10 27.19
N THR A 295 -1.65 -0.38 27.29
CA THR A 295 -0.73 0.26 28.24
C THR A 295 0.44 0.98 27.55
N ALA A 296 0.67 0.67 26.26
CA ALA A 296 1.71 1.30 25.49
C ALA A 296 1.27 2.68 24.97
N PRO A 297 2.18 3.68 24.96
CA PRO A 297 1.87 5.01 24.43
C PRO A 297 1.66 4.95 22.91
N LYS A 298 1.06 6.02 22.36
CA LYS A 298 1.01 6.24 20.92
C LYS A 298 2.30 6.91 20.46
N ASN A 299 2.98 6.30 19.54
CA ASN A 299 4.22 6.82 18.97
C ASN A 299 3.97 7.50 17.63
N ILE A 300 4.57 8.66 17.43
CA ILE A 300 4.57 9.38 16.14
C ILE A 300 5.90 9.14 15.46
N GLU A 301 5.89 8.61 14.23
CA GLU A 301 7.12 8.33 13.49
C GLU A 301 7.76 9.62 12.95
N VAL A 302 6.96 10.51 12.36
CA VAL A 302 7.43 11.79 11.81
C VAL A 302 6.50 12.91 12.26
N LYS A 303 6.88 13.64 13.31
CA LYS A 303 6.15 14.82 13.74
C LYS A 303 6.44 15.99 12.80
N LYS A 304 5.39 16.48 12.12
CA LYS A 304 5.41 17.70 11.31
C LYS A 304 4.37 18.67 11.84
N LEU A 305 4.76 19.92 11.95
CA LEU A 305 3.89 21.00 12.41
C LEU A 305 3.98 22.16 11.42
N ARG A 306 2.89 22.93 11.31
CA ARG A 306 2.90 24.27 10.75
C ARG A 306 3.13 25.30 11.86
N GLU A 307 3.83 26.38 11.56
CA GLU A 307 3.93 27.51 12.46
C GLU A 307 2.54 28.15 12.65
N GLU A 308 2.18 28.44 13.90
CA GLU A 308 1.00 29.28 14.18
C GLU A 308 1.35 30.70 13.69
N GLU A 309 0.52 31.26 12.81
CA GLU A 309 0.60 32.70 12.51
C GLU A 309 0.32 33.46 13.81
N SER A 310 1.40 33.80 14.51
CA SER A 310 1.30 34.72 15.64
C SER A 310 0.76 36.05 15.11
N ALA A 311 -0.41 36.46 15.60
CA ALA A 311 -1.00 37.77 15.37
C ALA A 311 -0.17 38.85 16.07
N SER A 312 1.13 38.93 15.84
CA SER A 312 2.02 39.94 16.37
C SER A 312 2.81 40.59 15.21
N THR A 313 2.29 41.79 14.86
CA THR A 313 3.05 42.97 14.42
C THR A 313 4.33 42.71 13.64
N SER A 314 4.25 43.09 12.33
CA SER A 314 5.33 43.68 11.56
C SER A 314 6.74 43.57 12.17
N SER A 315 7.41 42.50 11.97
CA SER A 315 8.86 42.50 11.90
C SER A 315 9.24 42.37 10.43
N THR A 316 9.77 43.45 9.92
CA THR A 316 10.49 43.54 8.66
C THR A 316 11.58 42.45 8.63
N THR A 317 11.23 41.26 8.22
CA THR A 317 12.23 40.30 7.76
C THR A 317 12.58 40.71 6.33
N ASN A 318 13.83 41.14 6.15
CA ASN A 318 14.44 41.38 4.85
C ASN A 318 14.04 40.21 3.92
N PRO A 319 13.60 40.50 2.68
CA PRO A 319 13.35 39.44 1.70
C PRO A 319 14.66 38.64 1.56
N PRO A 320 14.58 37.31 1.48
CA PRO A 320 15.76 36.48 1.28
C PRO A 320 16.48 37.00 0.03
N SER A 321 17.71 37.41 0.19
CA SER A 321 18.57 37.91 -0.88
C SER A 321 19.01 36.73 -1.77
N SER A 322 18.15 36.28 -2.64
CA SER A 322 18.41 35.72 -3.98
C SER A 322 17.08 35.34 -4.63
N ASN A 323 16.75 36.01 -5.71
CA ASN A 323 15.57 35.79 -6.57
C ASN A 323 15.64 34.43 -7.36
N LYS A 324 16.32 33.39 -6.86
CA LYS A 324 16.41 32.09 -7.53
C LYS A 324 15.47 31.10 -6.87
N ILE A 325 14.35 30.80 -7.53
CA ILE A 325 13.47 29.67 -7.22
C ILE A 325 14.32 28.41 -7.21
N SER A 326 14.24 27.60 -6.14
CA SER A 326 14.96 26.32 -6.07
C SER A 326 14.44 25.33 -7.13
N SER A 327 15.29 24.39 -7.58
CA SER A 327 14.88 23.34 -8.53
C SER A 327 13.65 22.59 -8.05
N ARG A 328 13.61 22.22 -6.78
CA ARG A 328 12.46 21.49 -6.19
C ARG A 328 11.18 22.32 -6.16
N GLU A 329 11.30 23.60 -5.86
CA GLU A 329 10.16 24.51 -5.86
C GLU A 329 9.61 24.71 -7.28
N ARG A 330 10.48 24.87 -8.29
CA ARG A 330 10.06 24.98 -9.70
C ARG A 330 9.28 23.75 -10.15
N ILE A 331 9.80 22.55 -9.85
CA ILE A 331 9.12 21.29 -10.15
C ILE A 331 7.75 21.25 -9.47
N ALA A 332 7.68 21.59 -8.18
CA ALA A 332 6.45 21.54 -7.41
C ALA A 332 5.40 22.56 -7.90
N ARG A 333 5.82 23.80 -8.25
CA ARG A 333 4.94 24.83 -8.85
C ARG A 333 4.36 24.35 -10.18
N ARG A 334 5.18 23.73 -11.03
CA ARG A 334 4.68 23.20 -12.29
C ARG A 334 3.76 21.97 -12.07
N ALA A 335 4.12 21.07 -11.16
CA ALA A 335 3.31 19.90 -10.82
C ALA A 335 1.94 20.30 -10.24
N ALA A 336 1.83 21.41 -9.51
CA ALA A 336 0.58 21.95 -9.00
C ALA A 336 -0.43 22.27 -10.12
N LYS A 337 0.04 22.61 -11.34
CA LYS A 337 -0.85 22.85 -12.50
C LYS A 337 -1.58 21.58 -12.99
N GLU A 338 -1.14 20.39 -12.56
CA GLU A 338 -1.81 19.13 -12.84
C GLU A 338 -3.00 18.86 -11.89
N LEU A 339 -3.05 19.57 -10.75
CA LEU A 339 -4.09 19.46 -9.73
C LEU A 339 -5.26 20.40 -10.09
N LYS A 340 -6.31 19.86 -10.69
CA LYS A 340 -7.45 20.64 -11.18
C LYS A 340 -8.58 20.66 -10.17
N HIS A 341 -9.46 21.66 -10.29
CA HIS A 341 -10.64 21.78 -9.44
C HIS A 341 -11.52 20.53 -9.51
N GLY A 342 -11.88 19.99 -8.35
CA GLY A 342 -12.70 18.78 -8.22
C GLY A 342 -11.94 17.45 -8.30
N TYR A 343 -10.63 17.45 -8.62
CA TYR A 343 -9.85 16.22 -8.76
C TYR A 343 -9.57 15.54 -7.43
N TYR A 344 -9.56 14.21 -7.48
CA TYR A 344 -9.01 13.32 -6.47
C TYR A 344 -7.56 13.00 -6.83
N CYS A 345 -6.62 13.33 -5.94
CA CYS A 345 -5.20 13.33 -6.25
C CYS A 345 -4.39 12.55 -5.21
N ASN A 346 -3.45 11.73 -5.65
CA ASN A 346 -2.46 11.11 -4.78
C ASN A 346 -1.08 11.71 -5.03
N LEU A 347 -0.38 12.10 -3.96
CA LEU A 347 0.93 12.73 -4.02
C LEU A 347 1.96 11.85 -3.31
N GLY A 348 2.94 11.35 -4.07
CA GLY A 348 4.08 10.61 -3.55
C GLY A 348 4.96 11.47 -2.64
N VAL A 349 5.67 10.82 -1.73
CA VAL A 349 6.54 11.48 -0.74
C VAL A 349 7.67 12.27 -1.42
N GLY A 350 7.96 13.45 -0.90
CA GLY A 350 9.09 14.31 -1.33
C GLY A 350 8.65 15.48 -2.21
N ILE A 351 9.19 15.62 -3.43
CA ILE A 351 8.84 16.74 -4.33
C ILE A 351 7.33 16.76 -4.66
N PRO A 352 6.67 15.62 -4.93
CA PRO A 352 5.24 15.62 -5.22
C PRO A 352 4.36 16.23 -4.14
N THR A 353 4.64 15.96 -2.85
CA THR A 353 3.85 16.52 -1.74
C THR A 353 3.91 18.05 -1.67
N LEU A 354 5.01 18.65 -2.14
CA LEU A 354 5.15 20.12 -2.17
C LEU A 354 4.18 20.77 -3.17
N ALA A 355 3.71 20.04 -4.18
CA ALA A 355 2.78 20.59 -5.17
C ALA A 355 1.49 21.12 -4.55
N ALA A 356 0.99 20.46 -3.49
CA ALA A 356 -0.23 20.91 -2.80
C ALA A 356 -0.13 22.34 -2.24
N SER A 357 1.06 22.78 -1.84
CA SER A 357 1.29 24.12 -1.29
C SER A 357 1.22 25.24 -2.34
N PHE A 358 1.25 24.88 -3.62
CA PHE A 358 1.20 25.84 -4.74
C PHE A 358 -0.13 25.82 -5.50
N VAL A 359 -1.11 25.07 -5.02
CA VAL A 359 -2.46 25.07 -5.59
C VAL A 359 -3.16 26.38 -5.18
N PRO A 360 -3.69 27.15 -6.14
CA PRO A 360 -4.42 28.38 -5.81
C PRO A 360 -5.62 28.10 -4.90
N PRO A 361 -5.95 29.00 -3.95
CA PRO A 361 -7.09 28.81 -3.03
C PRO A 361 -8.46 28.64 -3.73
N SER A 362 -8.60 29.12 -4.96
CA SER A 362 -9.81 28.94 -5.78
C SER A 362 -9.95 27.51 -6.35
N ILE A 363 -8.91 26.72 -6.35
CA ILE A 363 -8.89 25.34 -6.84
C ILE A 363 -9.03 24.40 -5.65
N LYS A 364 -10.16 23.68 -5.58
CA LYS A 364 -10.38 22.65 -4.56
C LYS A 364 -9.99 21.30 -5.11
N VAL A 365 -9.09 20.61 -4.44
CA VAL A 365 -8.68 19.24 -4.73
C VAL A 365 -8.90 18.36 -3.50
N TRP A 366 -9.18 17.08 -3.73
CA TRP A 366 -9.30 16.09 -2.68
C TRP A 366 -8.03 15.24 -2.64
N LEU A 367 -7.17 15.47 -1.66
CA LEU A 367 -5.96 14.68 -1.50
C LEU A 367 -6.31 13.34 -0.86
N GLN A 368 -5.97 12.26 -1.57
CA GLN A 368 -6.07 10.89 -1.11
C GLN A 368 -4.71 10.46 -0.55
N SER A 369 -4.70 9.79 0.60
CA SER A 369 -3.52 9.15 1.14
C SER A 369 -3.75 7.64 1.24
N GLU A 370 -2.82 6.85 0.71
CA GLU A 370 -2.97 5.40 0.55
C GLU A 370 -3.22 4.64 1.87
N ASN A 371 -2.83 5.23 3.00
CA ASN A 371 -3.07 4.69 4.34
C ASN A 371 -4.51 4.91 4.86
N GLY A 372 -5.42 5.39 4.02
CA GLY A 372 -6.85 5.43 4.29
C GLY A 372 -7.40 6.82 4.60
N ILE A 373 -6.97 7.87 3.89
CA ILE A 373 -7.58 9.22 3.97
C ILE A 373 -8.06 9.65 2.59
N LEU A 374 -9.23 10.23 2.53
CA LEU A 374 -9.69 11.09 1.46
C LEU A 374 -10.08 12.45 2.04
N GLY A 375 -9.47 13.53 1.54
CA GLY A 375 -9.61 14.87 2.12
C GLY A 375 -8.52 15.18 3.16
N MET A 376 -7.28 14.76 2.90
CA MET A 376 -6.12 15.10 3.72
C MET A 376 -5.91 16.62 3.72
N GLY A 377 -5.74 17.20 4.91
CA GLY A 377 -5.47 18.62 5.14
C GLY A 377 -3.98 18.93 5.31
N PRO A 378 -3.66 20.18 5.67
CA PRO A 378 -2.29 20.62 5.92
C PRO A 378 -1.68 20.00 7.17
N TYR A 379 -0.41 20.29 7.45
CA TYR A 379 0.23 19.92 8.71
C TYR A 379 -0.51 20.59 9.90
N PRO A 380 -0.64 19.88 11.05
CA PRO A 380 -1.30 20.42 12.24
C PRO A 380 -0.47 21.52 12.91
N THR A 381 -1.13 22.38 13.68
CA THR A 381 -0.50 23.12 14.78
C THR A 381 -0.25 22.16 15.96
N GLU A 382 0.48 22.62 16.99
CA GLU A 382 0.69 21.81 18.20
C GLU A 382 -0.65 21.42 18.88
N ARG A 383 -1.68 22.27 18.79
CA ARG A 383 -3.01 22.03 19.37
C ARG A 383 -3.85 21.04 18.56
N GLU A 384 -3.63 20.98 17.26
CA GLU A 384 -4.35 20.07 16.35
C GLU A 384 -3.65 18.73 16.20
N LEU A 385 -2.45 18.58 16.79
CA LEU A 385 -1.64 17.37 16.66
C LEU A 385 -2.37 16.14 17.18
N ASP A 386 -2.51 15.14 16.33
CA ASP A 386 -3.12 13.86 16.64
C ASP A 386 -2.26 12.71 16.09
N ALA A 387 -1.85 11.79 16.97
CA ALA A 387 -1.03 10.63 16.60
C ALA A 387 -1.76 9.62 15.69
N ASP A 388 -3.09 9.69 15.66
CA ASP A 388 -3.92 8.80 14.84
C ASP A 388 -4.19 9.35 13.44
N ILE A 389 -3.68 10.55 13.11
CA ILE A 389 -3.85 11.17 11.78
C ILE A 389 -2.49 11.39 11.15
N ILE A 390 -2.10 10.46 10.29
CA ILE A 390 -0.85 10.52 9.54
C ILE A 390 -1.09 10.31 8.04
N ASN A 391 -0.19 10.84 7.21
CA ASN A 391 -0.18 10.58 5.78
C ASN A 391 0.65 9.32 5.43
N ALA A 392 0.73 8.99 4.14
CA ALA A 392 1.53 7.87 3.62
C ALA A 392 3.04 8.00 3.92
N GLY A 393 3.54 9.23 4.08
CA GLY A 393 4.90 9.53 4.53
C GLY A 393 5.10 9.39 6.04
N LYS A 394 4.02 9.02 6.77
CA LYS A 394 3.97 8.90 8.24
C LYS A 394 4.13 10.24 8.96
N GLU A 395 3.95 11.32 8.25
CA GLU A 395 3.93 12.67 8.78
C GLU A 395 2.55 13.00 9.34
N THR A 396 2.50 13.72 10.46
CA THR A 396 1.25 14.21 11.04
C THR A 396 0.55 15.22 10.13
N VAL A 397 -0.73 15.02 9.90
CA VAL A 397 -1.58 15.88 9.05
C VAL A 397 -2.92 16.18 9.74
N THR A 398 -3.72 17.08 9.16
CA THR A 398 -5.11 17.32 9.54
C THR A 398 -6.07 16.70 8.53
N LEU A 399 -7.37 16.75 8.83
CA LEU A 399 -8.45 16.36 7.93
C LEU A 399 -9.27 17.60 7.55
N LEU A 400 -9.62 17.70 6.28
CA LEU A 400 -10.52 18.74 5.78
C LEU A 400 -11.97 18.43 6.18
N PRO A 401 -12.86 19.44 6.31
CA PRO A 401 -14.30 19.22 6.41
C PRO A 401 -14.80 18.37 5.24
N GLY A 402 -15.53 17.29 5.52
CA GLY A 402 -15.99 16.31 4.54
C GLY A 402 -14.98 15.20 4.23
N ALA A 403 -13.85 15.15 4.92
CA ALA A 403 -12.91 14.05 4.80
C ALA A 403 -13.51 12.73 5.30
N SER A 404 -13.02 11.62 4.75
CA SER A 404 -13.35 10.27 5.20
C SER A 404 -12.09 9.44 5.46
N THR A 405 -12.21 8.46 6.37
CA THR A 405 -11.15 7.51 6.68
C THR A 405 -11.66 6.07 6.53
N PHE A 406 -10.83 5.21 5.98
CA PHE A 406 -11.17 3.83 5.61
C PHE A 406 -9.94 2.93 5.71
N ASP A 407 -10.14 1.62 5.53
CA ASP A 407 -9.04 0.67 5.55
C ASP A 407 -8.18 0.69 4.27
N SER A 408 -7.04 0.01 4.32
CA SER A 408 -6.10 -0.01 3.20
C SER A 408 -6.64 -0.76 1.98
N ALA A 409 -7.52 -1.75 2.15
CA ALA A 409 -8.07 -2.48 1.00
C ALA A 409 -9.02 -1.58 0.20
N GLU A 410 -9.86 -0.80 0.89
CA GLU A 410 -10.73 0.21 0.27
C GLU A 410 -9.92 1.32 -0.39
N SER A 411 -8.89 1.85 0.32
CA SER A 411 -8.01 2.89 -0.20
C SER A 411 -7.36 2.49 -1.53
N PHE A 412 -6.75 1.32 -1.58
CA PHE A 412 -6.13 0.81 -2.80
C PHE A 412 -7.15 0.33 -3.84
N GLY A 413 -8.36 -0.03 -3.42
CA GLY A 413 -9.50 -0.25 -4.30
C GLY A 413 -9.85 0.99 -5.11
N MET A 414 -9.87 2.17 -4.49
CA MET A 414 -10.07 3.45 -5.17
C MET A 414 -8.99 3.73 -6.22
N ILE A 415 -7.73 3.44 -5.90
CA ILE A 415 -6.58 3.65 -6.79
C ILE A 415 -6.67 2.71 -8.00
N ARG A 416 -6.73 1.40 -7.78
CA ARG A 416 -6.78 0.39 -8.86
C ARG A 416 -8.06 0.50 -9.69
N GLY A 417 -9.17 0.88 -9.07
CA GLY A 417 -10.46 1.09 -9.70
C GLY A 417 -10.53 2.34 -10.59
N GLY A 418 -9.49 3.22 -10.54
CA GLY A 418 -9.45 4.42 -11.38
C GLY A 418 -10.31 5.57 -10.86
N HIS A 419 -10.54 5.64 -9.54
CA HIS A 419 -11.27 6.75 -8.91
C HIS A 419 -10.36 7.91 -8.50
N VAL A 420 -9.04 7.78 -8.71
CA VAL A 420 -8.05 8.84 -8.52
C VAL A 420 -7.73 9.43 -9.89
N ASP A 421 -7.93 10.75 -10.07
CA ASP A 421 -7.71 11.41 -11.35
C ASP A 421 -6.23 11.56 -11.69
N VAL A 422 -5.40 11.86 -10.69
CA VAL A 422 -3.97 12.12 -10.87
C VAL A 422 -3.13 11.52 -9.73
N SER A 423 -2.06 10.82 -10.10
CA SER A 423 -0.98 10.39 -9.20
C SER A 423 0.32 11.07 -9.59
N ILE A 424 0.96 11.78 -8.65
CA ILE A 424 2.26 12.44 -8.89
C ILE A 424 3.33 11.72 -8.08
N LEU A 425 4.36 11.20 -8.75
CA LEU A 425 5.40 10.37 -8.14
C LEU A 425 6.81 10.89 -8.44
N GLY A 426 7.76 10.59 -7.55
CA GLY A 426 9.18 10.74 -7.82
C GLY A 426 9.73 9.58 -8.66
N ALA A 427 10.90 9.76 -9.28
CA ALA A 427 11.56 8.75 -10.08
C ALA A 427 13.06 8.63 -9.78
N LEU A 428 13.58 7.40 -9.94
CA LEU A 428 15.00 7.13 -10.15
C LEU A 428 15.30 7.16 -11.66
N GLN A 429 14.45 6.51 -12.47
CA GLN A 429 14.48 6.55 -13.92
C GLN A 429 13.07 6.55 -14.51
N VAL A 430 12.90 7.20 -15.66
CA VAL A 430 11.71 7.14 -16.51
C VAL A 430 12.16 6.90 -17.95
N SER A 431 11.55 5.93 -18.65
CA SER A 431 11.90 5.66 -20.04
C SER A 431 11.09 6.51 -21.03
N ALA A 432 11.55 6.53 -22.28
CA ALA A 432 10.83 7.17 -23.39
C ALA A 432 9.44 6.56 -23.64
N SER A 433 9.23 5.30 -23.27
CA SER A 433 7.94 4.60 -23.34
C SER A 433 7.04 4.81 -22.12
N GLY A 434 7.53 5.55 -21.11
CA GLY A 434 6.79 5.80 -19.87
C GLY A 434 6.90 4.70 -18.82
N ASP A 435 7.94 3.85 -18.88
CA ASP A 435 8.22 2.94 -17.78
C ASP A 435 8.78 3.74 -16.60
N LEU A 436 8.42 3.34 -15.40
CA LEU A 436 8.85 3.99 -14.15
C LEU A 436 9.68 3.03 -13.30
N ALA A 437 10.84 3.48 -12.82
CA ALA A 437 11.63 2.84 -11.79
C ALA A 437 11.86 3.83 -10.63
N ASN A 438 11.41 3.50 -9.42
CA ASN A 438 11.54 4.40 -8.27
C ASN A 438 11.74 3.73 -6.91
N TYR A 439 11.90 2.41 -6.84
CA TYR A 439 11.91 1.73 -5.54
C TYR A 439 13.21 0.97 -5.23
N MET A 440 13.99 0.55 -6.25
CA MET A 440 15.14 -0.32 -6.04
C MET A 440 16.31 0.07 -6.95
N VAL A 441 17.52 0.08 -6.37
CA VAL A 441 18.79 0.12 -7.10
C VAL A 441 19.52 -1.20 -6.82
N PRO A 442 19.78 -2.05 -7.82
CA PRO A 442 20.49 -3.31 -7.64
C PRO A 442 21.84 -3.12 -6.92
N GLY A 443 22.17 -4.02 -6.00
CA GLY A 443 23.41 -3.94 -5.21
C GLY A 443 23.39 -2.90 -4.08
N LYS A 444 22.30 -2.13 -3.95
CA LYS A 444 22.06 -1.27 -2.78
C LYS A 444 20.86 -1.77 -2.00
N VAL A 445 20.80 -1.42 -0.71
CA VAL A 445 19.60 -1.69 0.09
C VAL A 445 18.42 -0.97 -0.52
N PHE A 446 17.34 -1.71 -0.75
CA PHE A 446 16.09 -1.13 -1.22
C PHE A 446 15.03 -1.20 -0.11
N LYS A 447 14.28 -0.11 0.02
CA LYS A 447 13.30 0.02 1.12
C LYS A 447 11.98 -0.70 0.88
N GLY A 448 11.74 -1.20 -0.31
CA GLY A 448 10.49 -1.80 -0.75
C GLY A 448 9.67 -0.86 -1.64
N MET A 449 8.64 -1.41 -2.28
CA MET A 449 7.83 -0.70 -3.27
C MET A 449 6.72 0.16 -2.66
N GLY A 450 6.33 -0.09 -1.40
CA GLY A 450 5.19 0.61 -0.81
C GLY A 450 3.95 0.52 -1.70
N GLY A 451 3.21 1.61 -1.85
CA GLY A 451 2.04 1.72 -2.73
C GLY A 451 2.34 2.15 -4.17
N ALA A 452 3.61 2.40 -4.53
CA ALA A 452 3.95 2.98 -5.83
C ALA A 452 3.49 2.13 -7.02
N MET A 453 3.60 0.79 -6.93
CA MET A 453 3.16 -0.12 -7.99
C MET A 453 1.64 -0.11 -8.18
N ASP A 454 0.88 0.06 -7.09
CA ASP A 454 -0.58 0.19 -7.17
C ASP A 454 -1.00 1.53 -7.78
N LEU A 455 -0.32 2.63 -7.41
CA LEU A 455 -0.58 3.99 -7.92
C LEU A 455 -0.40 4.13 -9.43
N VAL A 456 0.40 3.27 -10.05
CA VAL A 456 0.65 3.27 -11.50
C VAL A 456 -0.05 2.14 -12.25
N SER A 457 -0.86 1.33 -11.57
CA SER A 457 -1.42 0.09 -12.12
C SER A 457 -2.59 0.29 -13.10
N ASN A 458 -3.23 1.47 -13.09
CA ASN A 458 -4.36 1.78 -14.00
C ASN A 458 -4.14 3.11 -14.75
N PRO A 459 -3.10 3.20 -15.61
CA PRO A 459 -2.74 4.44 -16.27
C PRO A 459 -3.73 4.90 -17.35
N GLU A 460 -4.73 4.09 -17.67
CA GLU A 460 -5.81 4.48 -18.59
C GLU A 460 -6.88 5.35 -17.89
N ALA A 461 -7.09 5.15 -16.60
CA ALA A 461 -8.06 5.91 -15.81
C ALA A 461 -7.39 7.02 -14.98
N THR A 462 -6.17 6.79 -14.48
CA THR A 462 -5.41 7.72 -13.63
C THR A 462 -4.26 8.34 -14.40
N LYS A 463 -4.18 9.66 -14.48
CA LYS A 463 -3.01 10.34 -15.04
C LYS A 463 -1.80 10.17 -14.12
N VAL A 464 -0.76 9.49 -14.60
CA VAL A 464 0.49 9.31 -13.84
C VAL A 464 1.50 10.37 -14.27
N VAL A 465 1.90 11.22 -13.32
CA VAL A 465 2.87 12.30 -13.52
C VAL A 465 4.13 12.01 -12.71
N VAL A 466 5.28 12.13 -13.34
CA VAL A 466 6.57 12.10 -12.65
C VAL A 466 7.05 13.51 -12.39
N ALA A 467 7.34 13.82 -11.12
CA ALA A 467 7.93 15.09 -10.68
C ALA A 467 9.28 14.80 -9.99
N THR A 468 10.38 15.07 -10.69
CA THR A 468 11.73 14.69 -10.24
C THR A 468 12.80 15.66 -10.77
N GLU A 469 13.96 15.71 -10.12
CA GLU A 469 15.14 16.36 -10.69
C GLU A 469 15.56 15.64 -11.98
N HIS A 470 16.01 16.40 -12.97
CA HIS A 470 16.36 15.87 -14.31
C HIS A 470 17.55 14.91 -14.26
N MET A 471 18.54 15.25 -13.46
CA MET A 471 19.76 14.47 -13.29
C MET A 471 19.79 13.78 -11.92
N ALA A 472 20.44 12.62 -11.87
CA ALA A 472 20.78 11.98 -10.62
C ALA A 472 22.02 12.68 -9.99
N LYS A 473 22.30 12.35 -8.72
CA LYS A 473 23.43 12.96 -7.97
C LYS A 473 24.82 12.66 -8.57
N ASP A 474 24.93 11.57 -9.30
CA ASP A 474 26.15 11.18 -10.00
C ASP A 474 26.30 11.80 -11.39
N GLY A 475 25.37 12.69 -11.77
CA GLY A 475 25.36 13.36 -13.06
C GLY A 475 24.75 12.55 -14.20
N SER A 476 24.18 11.38 -13.95
CA SER A 476 23.46 10.61 -14.97
C SER A 476 22.05 11.15 -15.20
N SER A 477 21.52 11.00 -16.43
CA SER A 477 20.14 11.36 -16.74
C SER A 477 19.17 10.40 -16.05
N LYS A 478 18.07 10.93 -15.52
CA LYS A 478 16.94 10.11 -15.07
C LYS A 478 15.93 9.82 -16.18
N ILE A 479 16.02 10.54 -17.30
CA ILE A 479 15.14 10.39 -18.45
C ILE A 479 15.91 9.62 -19.51
N VAL A 480 15.61 8.33 -19.64
CA VAL A 480 16.41 7.35 -20.39
C VAL A 480 15.65 6.78 -21.57
N GLY A 481 16.34 6.21 -22.56
CA GLY A 481 15.71 5.49 -23.65
C GLY A 481 14.92 4.29 -23.14
N GLU A 482 15.56 3.46 -22.31
CA GLU A 482 14.98 2.31 -21.61
C GLU A 482 15.48 2.28 -20.17
N CYS A 483 14.63 1.92 -19.22
CA CYS A 483 15.02 1.77 -17.82
C CYS A 483 15.92 0.56 -17.64
N ASN A 484 17.05 0.74 -16.96
CA ASN A 484 17.93 -0.36 -16.53
C ASN A 484 17.76 -0.72 -15.05
N LEU A 485 16.97 0.04 -14.32
CA LEU A 485 16.56 -0.25 -12.96
C LEU A 485 15.24 -1.03 -12.93
N PRO A 486 14.99 -1.83 -11.87
CA PRO A 486 13.76 -2.57 -11.68
C PRO A 486 12.52 -1.68 -11.77
N LEU A 487 11.57 -2.10 -12.61
CA LEU A 487 10.37 -1.31 -12.89
C LEU A 487 9.39 -1.33 -11.71
N THR A 488 8.84 -0.16 -11.42
CA THR A 488 7.65 0.05 -10.60
C THR A 488 6.38 -0.21 -11.42
N GLY A 489 6.39 0.21 -12.68
CA GLY A 489 5.34 -0.05 -13.66
C GLY A 489 5.83 0.19 -15.07
N ALA A 490 5.31 -0.61 -16.01
CA ALA A 490 5.61 -0.50 -17.42
C ALA A 490 4.58 0.40 -18.12
N ARG A 491 5.04 1.30 -18.99
CA ARG A 491 4.20 2.19 -19.83
C ARG A 491 3.09 2.92 -19.06
N CYS A 492 3.41 3.40 -17.85
CA CYS A 492 2.43 3.99 -16.96
C CYS A 492 2.49 5.53 -16.91
N VAL A 493 3.64 6.15 -17.20
CA VAL A 493 3.85 7.60 -17.09
C VAL A 493 3.26 8.33 -18.28
N SER A 494 2.50 9.40 -18.03
CA SER A 494 1.91 10.29 -19.06
C SER A 494 2.68 11.59 -19.21
N THR A 495 3.27 12.11 -18.13
CA THR A 495 3.95 13.43 -18.12
C THR A 495 5.16 13.38 -17.21
N ILE A 496 6.27 13.98 -17.62
CA ILE A 496 7.51 14.09 -16.84
C ILE A 496 7.79 15.57 -16.61
N ILE A 497 7.90 15.98 -15.36
CA ILE A 497 8.18 17.37 -14.94
C ILE A 497 9.52 17.38 -14.22
N THR A 498 10.44 18.21 -14.71
CA THR A 498 11.74 18.44 -14.08
C THR A 498 11.97 19.94 -13.89
N GLU A 499 13.07 20.33 -13.26
CA GLU A 499 13.47 21.73 -13.14
C GLU A 499 13.87 22.36 -14.48
N LEU A 500 14.12 21.56 -15.52
CA LEU A 500 14.53 22.03 -16.83
C LEU A 500 13.35 22.17 -17.80
N CYS A 501 12.40 21.21 -17.74
CA CYS A 501 11.40 21.09 -18.77
C CYS A 501 10.25 20.16 -18.39
N VAL A 502 9.25 20.09 -19.27
CA VAL A 502 8.15 19.12 -19.23
C VAL A 502 8.12 18.31 -20.52
N PHE A 503 8.04 17.00 -20.37
CA PHE A 503 7.77 16.09 -21.47
C PHE A 503 6.37 15.48 -21.36
N GLU A 504 5.68 15.37 -22.47
CA GLU A 504 4.56 14.45 -22.65
C GLU A 504 5.04 13.13 -23.20
N VAL A 505 4.48 12.04 -22.69
CA VAL A 505 4.84 10.65 -23.04
C VAL A 505 3.74 10.05 -23.88
N ASN A 506 4.04 9.73 -25.14
CA ASN A 506 3.18 8.89 -25.95
C ASN A 506 3.51 7.41 -25.67
N ARG A 507 2.81 6.82 -24.69
CA ARG A 507 3.03 5.44 -24.22
C ARG A 507 2.87 4.39 -25.32
N GLN A 508 1.96 4.61 -26.27
CA GLN A 508 1.70 3.65 -27.38
C GLN A 508 2.83 3.65 -28.38
N ARG A 509 3.40 4.83 -28.69
CA ARG A 509 4.48 4.98 -29.67
C ARG A 509 5.88 4.92 -29.05
N GLY A 510 5.99 4.95 -27.72
CA GLY A 510 7.26 4.99 -27.01
C GLY A 510 8.06 6.26 -27.31
N ARG A 511 7.42 7.44 -27.31
CA ARG A 511 8.04 8.71 -27.69
C ARG A 511 7.80 9.79 -26.66
N LEU A 512 8.82 10.63 -26.48
CA LEU A 512 8.77 11.84 -25.67
C LEU A 512 8.60 13.06 -26.56
N THR A 513 7.75 14.00 -26.16
CA THR A 513 7.61 15.32 -26.76
C THR A 513 7.91 16.38 -25.71
N LEU A 514 8.92 17.21 -25.96
CA LEU A 514 9.23 18.38 -25.13
C LEU A 514 8.15 19.45 -25.39
N THR A 515 7.34 19.75 -24.37
CA THR A 515 6.21 20.68 -24.48
C THR A 515 6.41 21.99 -23.75
N GLU A 516 7.24 21.99 -22.69
CA GLU A 516 7.50 23.20 -21.92
C GLU A 516 8.97 23.25 -21.48
N MET A 517 9.51 24.46 -21.37
CA MET A 517 10.87 24.72 -20.88
C MET A 517 10.87 25.73 -19.72
N ALA A 518 11.80 25.54 -18.80
CA ALA A 518 12.07 26.51 -17.76
C ALA A 518 12.69 27.78 -18.33
N PRO A 519 12.40 28.96 -17.76
CA PRO A 519 13.03 30.23 -18.17
C PRO A 519 14.56 30.14 -18.17
N GLY A 520 15.15 30.60 -19.27
CA GLY A 520 16.61 30.64 -19.46
C GLY A 520 17.24 29.26 -19.82
N VAL A 521 16.45 28.23 -19.98
CA VAL A 521 16.92 26.90 -20.46
C VAL A 521 16.72 26.82 -21.98
N SER A 522 17.72 26.29 -22.69
CA SER A 522 17.64 26.04 -24.14
C SER A 522 17.36 24.59 -24.46
N VAL A 523 16.80 24.33 -25.65
CA VAL A 523 16.58 22.95 -26.15
C VAL A 523 17.91 22.17 -26.21
N SER A 524 19.03 22.85 -26.51
CA SER A 524 20.36 22.21 -26.54
C SER A 524 20.78 21.73 -25.15
N GLN A 525 20.51 22.50 -24.09
CA GLN A 525 20.77 22.08 -22.70
C GLN A 525 19.91 20.89 -22.30
N VAL A 526 18.61 20.90 -22.65
CA VAL A 526 17.73 19.75 -22.40
C VAL A 526 18.23 18.50 -23.13
N ARG A 527 18.67 18.64 -24.41
CA ARG A 527 19.25 17.53 -25.17
C ARG A 527 20.53 16.97 -24.53
N GLY A 528 21.40 17.84 -24.02
CA GLY A 528 22.65 17.43 -23.38
C GLY A 528 22.43 16.74 -22.02
N ALA A 529 21.27 16.97 -21.37
CA ALA A 529 20.92 16.40 -20.07
C ALA A 529 20.02 15.15 -20.17
N THR A 530 19.50 14.82 -21.36
CA THR A 530 18.50 13.75 -21.58
C THR A 530 19.08 12.63 -22.42
N ASP A 531 19.15 11.41 -21.91
CA ASP A 531 19.59 10.23 -22.67
C ASP A 531 18.55 9.77 -23.71
N ALA A 532 17.26 9.94 -23.37
CA ALA A 532 16.17 9.60 -24.26
C ALA A 532 16.12 10.51 -25.49
N LYS A 533 15.81 9.95 -26.65
CA LYS A 533 15.46 10.76 -27.83
C LYS A 533 14.08 11.37 -27.65
N PHE A 534 13.93 12.63 -28.04
CA PHE A 534 12.64 13.34 -27.96
C PHE A 534 12.42 14.28 -29.14
N GLU A 535 11.16 14.52 -29.44
CA GLU A 535 10.70 15.53 -30.39
C GLU A 535 10.40 16.84 -29.64
N VAL A 536 10.52 17.97 -30.34
CA VAL A 536 10.17 19.29 -29.77
C VAL A 536 8.81 19.68 -30.30
N SER A 537 7.89 20.04 -29.41
CA SER A 537 6.58 20.52 -29.79
C SER A 537 6.68 21.78 -30.66
N PRO A 538 5.90 21.90 -31.74
CA PRO A 538 5.79 23.17 -32.48
C PRO A 538 5.19 24.29 -31.64
N ASP A 539 4.44 23.97 -30.58
CA ASP A 539 3.87 24.90 -29.59
C ASP A 539 4.62 24.77 -28.26
N LEU A 540 5.93 25.01 -28.29
CA LEU A 540 6.79 24.95 -27.10
C LEU A 540 6.51 26.16 -26.21
N ARG A 541 6.19 25.92 -24.93
CA ARG A 541 5.76 26.96 -23.97
C ARG A 541 6.74 27.12 -22.82
N SER A 542 6.58 28.22 -22.05
CA SER A 542 7.19 28.33 -20.74
C SER A 542 6.45 27.45 -19.72
N MET A 543 7.18 26.79 -18.83
CA MET A 543 6.59 26.01 -17.74
C MET A 543 6.16 26.89 -16.54
N GLU A 544 6.56 28.18 -16.51
CA GLU A 544 6.21 29.18 -15.49
C GLU A 544 5.03 30.07 -15.90
#